data_44a73f426c626fecd034bef4d7e8d676
#
_entry.id   44a73f426c626fecd034bef4d7e8d676
#
_cell.length_a   1.000
_cell.length_b   1.000
_cell.length_c   1.000
_cell.angle_alpha   90.00
_cell.angle_beta   90.00
_cell.angle_gamma   90.00
#
_symmetry.space_group_name_H-M   'P 1'
#
loop_
_entity.id
_entity.type
_entity.pdbx_description
1 polymer ?
#
loop_
_entity_poly.entity_id
_entity_poly.type
_entity_poly.pdbx_seq_one_letter_code
_entity_poly.pdbx_strand_id
1 'polypeptide(L)'
;MKALVEFVGAGPGAEDLITVRGLRALEQADLVVYAGSLVNPAHLKACKADCTCLDSASMNLGEQIEAMSDAALAGKRVVRLHTGDPAMYGAINEQIRGLAQKGVAASIIPGVSSVFAAAAALGCELTSPDVSQSVVLTRTPGRTPMPQGEDAAAFARTGAMLVFFLSTGKVGELMRHLMEQGGLAEDTPAAIVYRASWPDERILRGTVGDIARQAEEAGLGRQALVIVGRALGANGTASRLYDADFSHGYRNRLVSENFDGRCALYAFTDKGLTRAREIAAGLGLPTVLHSTRPSNAEG
;
A
#
# COMPACT_ATOMS: atom_id res chain seq x y z
N MET A 1 29.58 14.80 -11.16
CA MET A 1 28.20 14.54 -10.65
C MET A 1 28.24 14.59 -9.14
N LYS A 2 27.15 15.01 -8.48
CA LYS A 2 27.07 14.97 -7.01
C LYS A 2 26.99 13.49 -6.58
N ALA A 3 27.79 13.09 -5.58
CA ALA A 3 27.74 11.72 -5.05
C ALA A 3 26.31 11.41 -4.53
N LEU A 4 25.73 10.31 -4.98
CA LEU A 4 24.32 9.96 -4.75
C LEU A 4 24.17 8.47 -4.49
N VAL A 5 23.36 8.11 -3.49
CA VAL A 5 22.85 6.76 -3.25
C VAL A 5 21.35 6.73 -3.50
N GLU A 6 20.89 5.79 -4.30
CA GLU A 6 19.46 5.59 -4.57
C GLU A 6 18.91 4.45 -3.69
N PHE A 7 17.96 4.78 -2.82
CA PHE A 7 17.22 3.82 -2.01
C PHE A 7 16.04 3.29 -2.83
N VAL A 8 16.10 2.04 -3.25
CA VAL A 8 15.17 1.43 -4.19
C VAL A 8 14.30 0.38 -3.50
N GLY A 9 12.98 0.47 -3.67
CA GLY A 9 12.07 -0.59 -3.27
C GLY A 9 12.07 -1.73 -4.29
N ALA A 10 12.45 -2.93 -3.85
CA ALA A 10 12.46 -4.15 -4.67
C ALA A 10 11.06 -4.71 -4.94
N GLY A 11 10.04 -4.17 -4.28
CA GLY A 11 8.73 -4.80 -4.30
C GLY A 11 8.60 -5.95 -3.29
N PRO A 12 7.46 -6.65 -3.27
CA PRO A 12 7.12 -7.62 -2.25
C PRO A 12 7.84 -8.97 -2.39
N GLY A 13 8.35 -9.29 -3.59
CA GLY A 13 9.05 -10.56 -3.81
C GLY A 13 9.19 -10.97 -5.28
N ALA A 14 8.13 -10.92 -6.07
CA ALA A 14 8.20 -11.22 -7.51
C ALA A 14 9.06 -10.20 -8.26
N GLU A 15 9.86 -10.67 -9.21
CA GLU A 15 10.81 -9.84 -9.96
C GLU A 15 10.11 -8.75 -10.78
N ASP A 16 8.91 -9.02 -11.29
CA ASP A 16 8.10 -8.12 -12.12
C ASP A 16 7.28 -7.09 -11.30
N LEU A 17 7.31 -7.17 -9.96
CA LEU A 17 6.70 -6.19 -9.08
C LEU A 17 7.65 -5.08 -8.61
N ILE A 18 8.85 -5.03 -9.15
CA ILE A 18 9.71 -3.85 -9.02
C ILE A 18 9.17 -2.72 -9.93
N THR A 19 9.32 -1.49 -9.50
CA THR A 19 8.95 -0.36 -10.38
C THR A 19 9.93 -0.26 -11.55
N VAL A 20 9.45 0.20 -12.72
CA VAL A 20 10.31 0.44 -13.90
C VAL A 20 11.49 1.34 -13.56
N ARG A 21 11.31 2.34 -12.68
CA ARG A 21 12.40 3.22 -12.23
C ARG A 21 13.39 2.46 -11.37
N GLY A 22 12.91 1.60 -10.47
CA GLY A 22 13.78 0.76 -9.64
C GLY A 22 14.60 -0.23 -10.47
N LEU A 23 13.97 -0.87 -11.45
CA LEU A 23 14.67 -1.76 -12.40
C LEU A 23 15.79 -1.04 -13.15
N ARG A 24 15.51 0.14 -13.70
CA ARG A 24 16.52 0.95 -14.40
C ARG A 24 17.67 1.38 -13.49
N ALA A 25 17.40 1.63 -12.20
CA ALA A 25 18.47 1.93 -11.24
C ALA A 25 19.38 0.71 -11.02
N LEU A 26 18.81 -0.50 -10.91
CA LEU A 26 19.59 -1.74 -10.81
C LEU A 26 20.42 -2.02 -12.07
N GLU A 27 19.83 -1.88 -13.26
CA GLU A 27 20.51 -2.07 -14.55
C GLU A 27 21.73 -1.16 -14.72
N GLN A 28 21.74 -0.01 -14.06
CA GLN A 28 22.80 0.97 -14.15
C GLN A 28 23.76 0.98 -12.96
N ALA A 29 23.47 0.21 -11.91
CA ALA A 29 24.24 0.20 -10.68
C ALA A 29 25.65 -0.36 -10.87
N ASP A 30 26.64 0.25 -10.20
CA ASP A 30 28.00 -0.26 -10.04
C ASP A 30 28.16 -0.97 -8.69
N LEU A 31 27.35 -0.57 -7.69
CA LEU A 31 27.25 -1.20 -6.38
C LEU A 31 25.79 -1.31 -5.99
N VAL A 32 25.37 -2.50 -5.59
CA VAL A 32 24.07 -2.76 -4.93
C VAL A 32 24.34 -3.29 -3.53
N VAL A 33 23.81 -2.60 -2.51
CA VAL A 33 23.77 -3.09 -1.14
C VAL A 33 22.34 -3.53 -0.84
N TYR A 34 22.12 -4.80 -0.50
CA TYR A 34 20.78 -5.36 -0.34
C TYR A 34 20.62 -6.16 0.96
N ALA A 35 19.41 -6.30 1.48
CA ALA A 35 19.11 -7.11 2.66
C ALA A 35 18.78 -8.55 2.24
N GLY A 36 19.79 -9.44 2.18
CA GLY A 36 19.69 -10.77 1.60
C GLY A 36 18.67 -11.71 2.27
N SER A 37 18.28 -11.45 3.51
CA SER A 37 17.24 -12.22 4.18
C SER A 37 15.81 -11.84 3.77
N LEU A 38 15.61 -10.71 3.07
CA LEU A 38 14.28 -10.13 2.79
C LEU A 38 14.05 -9.79 1.31
N VAL A 39 15.12 -9.53 0.55
CA VAL A 39 15.06 -9.21 -0.87
C VAL A 39 15.23 -10.48 -1.68
N ASN A 40 14.38 -10.69 -2.67
CA ASN A 40 14.55 -11.81 -3.61
C ASN A 40 15.84 -11.62 -4.41
N PRO A 41 16.83 -12.55 -4.31
CA PRO A 41 18.08 -12.42 -5.04
C PRO A 41 17.93 -12.43 -6.56
N ALA A 42 16.78 -12.85 -7.08
CA ALA A 42 16.47 -12.82 -8.49
C ALA A 42 16.52 -11.40 -9.10
N HIS A 43 16.21 -10.36 -8.30
CA HIS A 43 16.36 -8.96 -8.73
C HIS A 43 17.79 -8.60 -9.13
N LEU A 44 18.81 -9.25 -8.54
CA LEU A 44 20.21 -8.98 -8.84
C LEU A 44 20.62 -9.42 -10.25
N LYS A 45 19.83 -10.25 -10.92
CA LYS A 45 20.05 -10.64 -12.31
C LYS A 45 19.92 -9.45 -13.28
N ALA A 46 19.21 -8.40 -12.88
CA ALA A 46 19.08 -7.18 -13.67
C ALA A 46 20.33 -6.30 -13.63
N CYS A 47 21.24 -6.53 -12.69
CA CYS A 47 22.47 -5.75 -12.56
C CYS A 47 23.45 -6.06 -13.71
N LYS A 48 24.33 -5.11 -13.99
CA LYS A 48 25.47 -5.31 -14.92
C LYS A 48 26.36 -6.46 -14.44
N ALA A 49 27.06 -7.10 -15.36
CA ALA A 49 27.98 -8.20 -15.05
C ALA A 49 29.15 -7.79 -14.13
N ASP A 50 29.54 -6.53 -14.16
CA ASP A 50 30.61 -5.94 -13.34
C ASP A 50 30.08 -5.25 -12.07
N CYS A 51 28.76 -5.29 -11.81
CA CYS A 51 28.17 -4.73 -10.63
C CYS A 51 28.58 -5.53 -9.37
N THR A 52 29.04 -4.82 -8.35
CA THR A 52 29.30 -5.42 -7.04
C THR A 52 27.99 -5.50 -6.24
N CYS A 53 27.59 -6.70 -5.80
CA CYS A 53 26.42 -6.90 -4.96
C CYS A 53 26.84 -7.32 -3.54
N LEU A 54 26.53 -6.50 -2.53
CA LEU A 54 26.87 -6.74 -1.12
C LEU A 54 25.62 -7.09 -0.32
N ASP A 55 25.62 -8.26 0.30
CA ASP A 55 24.60 -8.62 1.28
C ASP A 55 24.86 -7.93 2.62
N SER A 56 23.93 -7.07 3.03
CA SER A 56 24.03 -6.33 4.29
C SER A 56 23.57 -7.11 5.53
N ALA A 57 23.18 -8.38 5.40
CA ALA A 57 22.68 -9.16 6.52
C ALA A 57 23.72 -9.33 7.66
N SER A 58 25.02 -9.33 7.33
CA SER A 58 26.13 -9.40 8.29
C SER A 58 26.77 -8.04 8.61
N MET A 59 26.31 -6.94 7.98
CA MET A 59 26.89 -5.60 8.12
C MET A 59 26.16 -4.78 9.19
N ASN A 60 26.91 -4.08 10.02
CA ASN A 60 26.35 -3.04 10.88
C ASN A 60 26.05 -1.76 10.09
N LEU A 61 25.39 -0.78 10.73
CA LEU A 61 24.99 0.47 10.08
C LEU A 61 26.19 1.27 9.54
N GLY A 62 27.29 1.34 10.32
CA GLY A 62 28.51 2.06 9.94
C GLY A 62 29.14 1.47 8.68
N GLU A 63 29.29 0.15 8.63
CA GLU A 63 29.84 -0.58 7.48
C GLU A 63 29.00 -0.38 6.22
N GLN A 64 27.66 -0.38 6.35
CA GLN A 64 26.78 -0.12 5.22
C GLN A 64 26.95 1.31 4.69
N ILE A 65 27.00 2.32 5.59
CA ILE A 65 27.20 3.73 5.22
C ILE A 65 28.56 3.90 4.56
N GLU A 66 29.61 3.31 5.11
CA GLU A 66 30.97 3.39 4.58
C GLU A 66 31.04 2.82 3.15
N ALA A 67 30.58 1.58 2.95
CA ALA A 67 30.58 0.94 1.64
C ALA A 67 29.82 1.77 0.58
N MET A 68 28.64 2.31 0.93
CA MET A 68 27.85 3.13 0.01
C MET A 68 28.49 4.50 -0.25
N SER A 69 29.02 5.17 0.80
CA SER A 69 29.62 6.49 0.65
C SER A 69 30.90 6.47 -0.15
N ASP A 70 31.78 5.51 0.10
CA ASP A 70 33.07 5.39 -0.60
C ASP A 70 32.86 5.13 -2.10
N ALA A 71 31.93 4.25 -2.42
CA ALA A 71 31.57 4.00 -3.81
C ALA A 71 30.97 5.25 -4.49
N ALA A 72 30.05 5.94 -3.82
CA ALA A 72 29.41 7.13 -4.38
C ALA A 72 30.39 8.29 -4.56
N LEU A 73 31.32 8.49 -3.63
CA LEU A 73 32.39 9.50 -3.70
C LEU A 73 33.41 9.16 -4.80
N ALA A 74 33.61 7.87 -5.09
CA ALA A 74 34.41 7.41 -6.22
C ALA A 74 33.68 7.55 -7.60
N GLY A 75 32.48 8.16 -7.62
CA GLY A 75 31.72 8.41 -8.84
C GLY A 75 30.89 7.21 -9.32
N LYS A 76 30.78 6.15 -8.53
CA LYS A 76 29.98 4.96 -8.86
C LYS A 76 28.48 5.24 -8.63
N ARG A 77 27.62 4.56 -9.41
CA ARG A 77 26.18 4.51 -9.19
C ARG A 77 25.87 3.48 -8.12
N VAL A 78 25.32 3.95 -6.99
CA VAL A 78 25.09 3.12 -5.82
C VAL A 78 23.60 2.98 -5.57
N VAL A 79 23.12 1.73 -5.44
CA VAL A 79 21.75 1.38 -5.09
C VAL A 79 21.73 0.71 -3.72
N ARG A 80 20.87 1.19 -2.83
CA ARG A 80 20.46 0.51 -1.60
C ARG A 80 19.11 -0.14 -1.84
N LEU A 81 19.08 -1.47 -2.01
CA LEU A 81 17.88 -2.22 -2.36
C LEU A 81 17.17 -2.72 -1.09
N HIS A 82 15.93 -2.30 -0.92
CA HIS A 82 15.05 -2.65 0.21
C HIS A 82 13.89 -3.54 -0.24
N THR A 83 13.44 -4.44 0.64
CA THR A 83 12.19 -5.19 0.41
C THR A 83 10.99 -4.26 0.46
N GLY A 84 9.96 -4.54 -0.33
CA GLY A 84 8.73 -3.74 -0.38
C GLY A 84 8.99 -2.30 -0.81
N ASP A 85 8.64 -1.38 0.06
CA ASP A 85 8.89 0.06 -0.07
C ASP A 85 9.85 0.53 1.03
N PRO A 86 10.89 1.33 0.72
CA PRO A 86 11.87 1.80 1.69
C PRO A 86 11.26 2.63 2.84
N ALA A 87 10.11 3.27 2.62
CA ALA A 87 9.44 4.10 3.62
C ALA A 87 8.79 3.30 4.75
N MET A 88 8.60 1.97 4.57
CA MET A 88 7.97 1.11 5.58
C MET A 88 8.99 0.19 6.25
N TYR A 89 9.35 0.51 7.48
CA TYR A 89 10.29 -0.26 8.33
C TYR A 89 11.67 -0.50 7.70
N GLY A 90 12.07 0.32 6.71
CA GLY A 90 13.35 0.21 6.01
C GLY A 90 14.56 0.78 6.76
N ALA A 91 14.37 1.43 7.92
CA ALA A 91 15.42 2.12 8.69
C ALA A 91 16.31 3.05 7.83
N ILE A 92 15.70 3.69 6.82
CA ILE A 92 16.43 4.51 5.84
C ILE A 92 16.89 5.86 6.42
N ASN A 93 16.17 6.41 7.39
CA ASN A 93 16.45 7.75 7.93
C ASN A 93 17.86 7.83 8.58
N GLU A 94 18.27 6.79 9.27
CA GLU A 94 19.61 6.72 9.89
C GLU A 94 20.70 6.55 8.84
N GLN A 95 20.45 5.75 7.79
CA GLN A 95 21.38 5.59 6.66
C GLN A 95 21.53 6.92 5.88
N ILE A 96 20.43 7.59 5.58
CA ILE A 96 20.42 8.90 4.86
C ILE A 96 21.18 9.96 5.67
N ARG A 97 20.97 10.01 7.00
CA ARG A 97 21.72 10.93 7.86
C ARG A 97 23.21 10.64 7.86
N GLY A 98 23.60 9.36 7.95
CA GLY A 98 25.00 8.97 7.91
C GLY A 98 25.67 9.28 6.57
N LEU A 99 24.98 9.07 5.45
CA LEU A 99 25.46 9.46 4.12
C LEU A 99 25.63 10.98 4.00
N ALA A 100 24.65 11.75 4.50
CA ALA A 100 24.72 13.23 4.48
C ALA A 100 25.92 13.75 5.27
N GLN A 101 26.28 13.15 6.41
CA GLN A 101 27.48 13.48 7.19
C GLN A 101 28.77 13.25 6.40
N LYS A 102 28.76 12.32 5.45
CA LYS A 102 29.88 12.05 4.52
C LYS A 102 29.81 12.86 3.21
N GLY A 103 28.85 13.82 3.09
CA GLY A 103 28.68 14.66 1.92
C GLY A 103 28.00 13.94 0.73
N VAL A 104 27.39 12.79 0.96
CA VAL A 104 26.69 12.00 -0.06
C VAL A 104 25.19 12.27 0.01
N ALA A 105 24.58 12.58 -1.14
CA ALA A 105 23.14 12.76 -1.25
C ALA A 105 22.41 11.41 -1.28
N ALA A 106 21.12 11.43 -0.98
CA ALA A 106 20.25 10.27 -1.11
C ALA A 106 18.99 10.64 -1.90
N SER A 107 18.46 9.68 -2.66
CA SER A 107 17.13 9.74 -3.27
C SER A 107 16.38 8.45 -2.98
N ILE A 108 15.06 8.49 -3.03
CA ILE A 108 14.20 7.33 -2.75
C ILE A 108 13.37 7.03 -4.00
N ILE A 109 13.44 5.79 -4.45
CA ILE A 109 12.58 5.23 -5.49
C ILE A 109 11.57 4.31 -4.80
N PRO A 110 10.28 4.64 -4.83
CA PRO A 110 9.27 3.83 -4.16
C PRO A 110 9.17 2.43 -4.75
N GLY A 111 8.69 1.50 -3.94
CA GLY A 111 8.40 0.13 -4.33
C GLY A 111 6.96 -0.27 -4.04
N VAL A 112 6.54 -1.41 -4.56
CA VAL A 112 5.25 -2.01 -4.21
C VAL A 112 5.34 -2.60 -2.81
N SER A 113 4.56 -2.06 -1.88
CA SER A 113 4.55 -2.58 -0.50
C SER A 113 3.93 -3.97 -0.44
N SER A 114 4.47 -4.82 0.45
CA SER A 114 3.89 -6.14 0.75
C SER A 114 2.43 -6.09 1.22
N VAL A 115 1.95 -4.97 1.73
CA VAL A 115 0.54 -4.76 2.10
C VAL A 115 -0.36 -4.92 0.88
N PHE A 116 -0.03 -4.25 -0.22
CA PHE A 116 -0.83 -4.31 -1.44
C PHE A 116 -0.69 -5.65 -2.17
N ALA A 117 0.50 -6.27 -2.10
CA ALA A 117 0.66 -7.63 -2.60
C ALA A 117 -0.17 -8.64 -1.79
N ALA A 118 -0.23 -8.50 -0.47
CA ALA A 118 -1.07 -9.34 0.38
C ALA A 118 -2.56 -9.12 0.11
N ALA A 119 -3.00 -7.89 -0.10
CA ALA A 119 -4.39 -7.59 -0.48
C ALA A 119 -4.74 -8.22 -1.84
N ALA A 120 -3.84 -8.15 -2.82
CA ALA A 120 -3.99 -8.80 -4.12
C ALA A 120 -4.07 -10.33 -4.00
N ALA A 121 -3.17 -10.95 -3.22
CA ALA A 121 -3.17 -12.39 -2.95
C ALA A 121 -4.46 -12.84 -2.22
N LEU A 122 -5.00 -11.97 -1.36
CA LEU A 122 -6.28 -12.18 -0.71
C LEU A 122 -7.49 -11.93 -1.64
N GLY A 123 -7.30 -11.29 -2.79
CA GLY A 123 -8.39 -10.91 -3.69
C GLY A 123 -9.38 -9.94 -3.02
N CYS A 124 -8.90 -9.04 -2.16
CA CYS A 124 -9.75 -8.11 -1.42
C CYS A 124 -9.27 -6.67 -1.52
N GLU A 125 -10.22 -5.75 -1.39
CA GLU A 125 -9.96 -4.35 -1.12
C GLU A 125 -9.90 -4.15 0.40
N LEU A 126 -8.87 -3.46 0.90
CA LEU A 126 -8.71 -3.19 2.33
C LEU A 126 -9.66 -2.09 2.82
N THR A 127 -10.22 -1.31 1.91
CA THR A 127 -11.20 -0.27 2.19
C THR A 127 -12.54 -0.66 1.56
N SER A 128 -13.53 -0.96 2.38
CA SER A 128 -14.86 -1.37 1.90
C SER A 128 -15.91 -0.34 2.36
N PRO A 129 -16.76 0.19 1.45
CA PRO A 129 -17.83 1.09 1.84
C PRO A 129 -18.70 0.51 2.95
N ASP A 130 -19.10 1.34 3.89
CA ASP A 130 -19.93 1.00 5.05
C ASP A 130 -19.35 -0.05 6.02
N VAL A 131 -18.15 -0.58 5.75
CA VAL A 131 -17.47 -1.57 6.59
C VAL A 131 -16.22 -0.99 7.25
N SER A 132 -15.25 -0.54 6.46
CA SER A 132 -14.04 0.12 6.94
C SER A 132 -13.42 0.97 5.83
N GLN A 133 -13.14 2.24 6.10
CA GLN A 133 -12.52 3.18 5.15
C GLN A 133 -11.10 3.58 5.58
N SER A 134 -10.59 2.98 6.66
CA SER A 134 -9.28 3.28 7.21
C SER A 134 -8.42 2.02 7.32
N VAL A 135 -7.13 2.16 7.03
CA VAL A 135 -6.14 1.09 7.15
C VAL A 135 -5.01 1.57 8.04
N VAL A 136 -4.73 0.86 9.12
CA VAL A 136 -3.61 1.12 10.02
C VAL A 136 -2.49 0.15 9.71
N LEU A 137 -1.33 0.69 9.33
CA LEU A 137 -0.09 -0.07 9.13
C LEU A 137 0.75 0.05 10.39
N THR A 138 0.96 -1.06 11.10
CA THR A 138 1.65 -1.06 12.38
C THR A 138 2.44 -2.34 12.60
N ARG A 139 2.99 -2.52 13.80
CA ARG A 139 3.66 -3.73 14.27
C ARG A 139 3.35 -3.99 15.75
N THR A 140 3.67 -5.16 16.24
CA THR A 140 3.70 -5.40 17.70
C THR A 140 5.02 -4.92 18.32
N PRO A 141 5.04 -4.63 19.63
CA PRO A 141 6.27 -4.40 20.36
C PRO A 141 7.26 -5.58 20.16
N GLY A 142 8.50 -5.24 19.82
CA GLY A 142 9.57 -6.20 19.60
C GLY A 142 10.80 -5.85 20.44
N ARG A 143 12.00 -5.93 19.82
CA ARG A 143 13.24 -5.45 20.45
C ARG A 143 13.21 -3.94 20.72
N THR A 144 12.45 -3.20 19.91
CA THR A 144 12.18 -1.79 20.14
C THR A 144 10.73 -1.62 20.62
N PRO A 145 10.50 -0.80 21.66
CA PRO A 145 9.14 -0.51 22.15
C PRO A 145 8.29 0.20 21.08
N MET A 146 7.00 0.23 21.30
CA MET A 146 6.09 1.12 20.56
C MET A 146 6.07 2.48 21.25
N PRO A 147 5.84 3.57 20.47
CA PRO A 147 5.57 4.88 21.05
C PRO A 147 4.34 4.85 21.94
N GLN A 148 4.29 5.75 22.93
CA GLN A 148 3.12 5.91 23.78
C GLN A 148 1.90 6.29 22.92
N GLY A 149 0.79 5.59 23.10
CA GLY A 149 -0.43 5.81 22.34
C GLY A 149 -0.57 4.98 21.04
N GLU A 150 0.49 4.33 20.58
CA GLU A 150 0.45 3.43 19.41
C GLU A 150 0.19 1.97 19.82
N ASP A 151 -0.87 1.75 20.57
CA ASP A 151 -1.29 0.40 20.96
C ASP A 151 -2.23 -0.23 19.94
N ALA A 152 -1.99 -1.50 19.59
CA ALA A 152 -2.79 -2.28 18.66
C ALA A 152 -4.28 -2.33 19.06
N ALA A 153 -4.55 -2.44 20.36
CA ALA A 153 -5.92 -2.44 20.89
C ALA A 153 -6.61 -1.08 20.72
N ALA A 154 -5.87 0.03 20.83
CA ALA A 154 -6.43 1.36 20.57
C ALA A 154 -6.85 1.50 19.10
N PHE A 155 -6.03 1.02 18.18
CA PHE A 155 -6.37 1.00 16.76
C PHE A 155 -7.56 0.07 16.45
N ALA A 156 -7.64 -1.08 17.10
CA ALA A 156 -8.76 -2.02 16.91
C ALA A 156 -10.12 -1.39 17.25
N ARG A 157 -10.18 -0.59 18.32
CA ARG A 157 -11.41 0.12 18.73
C ARG A 157 -11.92 1.14 17.72
N THR A 158 -11.11 1.55 16.76
CA THR A 158 -11.52 2.46 15.68
C THR A 158 -12.33 1.77 14.58
N GLY A 159 -12.32 0.43 14.52
CA GLY A 159 -12.93 -0.34 13.44
C GLY A 159 -12.14 -0.32 12.12
N ALA A 160 -10.93 0.25 12.12
CA ALA A 160 -10.04 0.26 10.97
C ALA A 160 -9.53 -1.15 10.62
N MET A 161 -9.17 -1.37 9.36
CA MET A 161 -8.38 -2.52 8.97
C MET A 161 -6.98 -2.41 9.57
N LEU A 162 -6.49 -3.48 10.20
CA LEU A 162 -5.18 -3.51 10.84
C LEU A 162 -4.24 -4.41 10.03
N VAL A 163 -3.07 -3.89 9.68
CA VAL A 163 -2.02 -4.64 8.98
C VAL A 163 -0.76 -4.61 9.83
N PHE A 164 -0.37 -5.77 10.34
CA PHE A 164 0.77 -5.91 11.22
C PHE A 164 1.99 -6.45 10.48
N PHE A 165 3.04 -5.64 10.44
CA PHE A 165 4.38 -6.04 10.03
C PHE A 165 5.13 -6.68 11.20
N LEU A 166 6.14 -7.51 10.91
CA LEU A 166 7.11 -8.04 11.91
C LEU A 166 6.46 -8.72 13.13
N SER A 167 5.21 -9.17 13.01
CA SER A 167 4.39 -9.58 14.17
C SER A 167 4.01 -11.06 14.17
N THR A 168 4.36 -11.82 13.12
CA THR A 168 3.92 -13.21 12.94
C THR A 168 4.40 -14.12 14.07
N GLY A 169 5.61 -13.91 14.61
CA GLY A 169 6.13 -14.69 15.74
C GLY A 169 5.40 -14.45 17.06
N LYS A 170 4.48 -13.47 17.13
CA LYS A 170 3.70 -13.10 18.31
C LYS A 170 2.19 -13.09 18.03
N VAL A 171 1.75 -13.78 16.98
CA VAL A 171 0.36 -13.71 16.52
C VAL A 171 -0.63 -14.12 17.61
N GLY A 172 -0.30 -15.13 18.45
CA GLY A 172 -1.16 -15.54 19.57
C GLY A 172 -1.33 -14.47 20.65
N GLU A 173 -0.22 -13.80 21.03
CA GLU A 173 -0.27 -12.67 21.98
C GLU A 173 -1.05 -11.51 21.37
N LEU A 174 -0.84 -11.22 20.09
CA LEU A 174 -1.51 -10.15 19.37
C LEU A 174 -3.03 -10.39 19.31
N MET A 175 -3.48 -11.57 18.89
CA MET A 175 -4.92 -11.89 18.81
C MET A 175 -5.59 -11.79 20.17
N ARG A 176 -4.98 -12.30 21.22
CA ARG A 176 -5.49 -12.17 22.58
C ARG A 176 -5.62 -10.71 23.01
N HIS A 177 -4.60 -9.90 22.75
CA HIS A 177 -4.59 -8.48 23.07
C HIS A 177 -5.71 -7.72 22.32
N LEU A 178 -5.92 -8.05 21.04
CA LEU A 178 -6.99 -7.44 20.24
C LEU A 178 -8.39 -7.81 20.74
N MET A 179 -8.58 -9.02 21.26
CA MET A 179 -9.86 -9.43 21.88
C MET A 179 -10.06 -8.77 23.25
N GLU A 180 -9.11 -8.94 24.17
CA GLU A 180 -9.25 -8.55 25.57
C GLU A 180 -9.25 -7.02 25.76
N GLN A 181 -8.39 -6.32 25.04
CA GLN A 181 -8.18 -4.87 25.17
C GLN A 181 -8.73 -4.07 23.98
N GLY A 182 -8.77 -4.68 22.81
CA GLY A 182 -9.27 -4.06 21.58
C GLY A 182 -10.77 -4.22 21.36
N GLY A 183 -11.41 -5.19 22.06
CA GLY A 183 -12.84 -5.46 21.94
C GLY A 183 -13.22 -6.14 20.62
N LEU A 184 -12.28 -6.77 19.91
CA LEU A 184 -12.62 -7.55 18.73
C LEU A 184 -13.28 -8.86 19.12
N ALA A 185 -14.35 -9.23 18.42
CA ALA A 185 -15.00 -10.52 18.57
C ALA A 185 -14.14 -11.65 17.98
N GLU A 186 -14.27 -12.86 18.52
CA GLU A 186 -13.53 -14.05 18.04
C GLU A 186 -13.75 -14.34 16.58
N ASP A 187 -14.93 -14.04 16.04
CA ASP A 187 -15.32 -14.23 14.64
C ASP A 187 -14.86 -13.11 13.71
N THR A 188 -14.17 -12.07 14.23
CA THR A 188 -13.61 -11.01 13.39
C THR A 188 -12.65 -11.60 12.37
N PRO A 189 -12.83 -11.32 11.05
CA PRO A 189 -11.96 -11.88 10.01
C PRO A 189 -10.49 -11.51 10.19
N ALA A 190 -9.63 -12.51 10.00
CA ALA A 190 -8.17 -12.37 10.05
C ALA A 190 -7.53 -13.18 8.93
N ALA A 191 -6.40 -12.72 8.43
CA ALA A 191 -5.60 -13.43 7.44
C ALA A 191 -4.11 -13.28 7.73
N ILE A 192 -3.32 -14.27 7.33
CA ILE A 192 -1.86 -14.21 7.30
C ILE A 192 -1.41 -14.50 5.88
N VAL A 193 -0.62 -13.61 5.31
CA VAL A 193 -0.01 -13.81 4.00
C VAL A 193 1.51 -13.89 4.19
N TYR A 194 2.03 -15.08 3.99
CA TYR A 194 3.45 -15.39 4.05
C TYR A 194 4.05 -15.20 2.68
N ARG A 195 5.13 -14.40 2.59
CA ARG A 195 5.92 -14.16 1.38
C ARG A 195 5.04 -13.86 0.15
N ALA A 196 4.17 -12.85 0.30
CA ALA A 196 3.29 -12.40 -0.78
C ALA A 196 4.07 -12.19 -2.09
N SER A 197 3.58 -12.74 -3.19
CA SER A 197 4.16 -12.75 -4.53
C SER A 197 5.42 -13.61 -4.74
N TRP A 198 5.91 -14.30 -3.72
CA TRP A 198 7.00 -15.26 -3.88
C TRP A 198 6.49 -16.61 -4.38
N PRO A 199 7.35 -17.47 -4.98
CA PRO A 199 6.94 -18.80 -5.44
C PRO A 199 6.38 -19.74 -4.35
N ASP A 200 6.77 -19.49 -3.09
CA ASP A 200 6.32 -20.23 -1.91
C ASP A 200 5.34 -19.43 -1.05
N GLU A 201 4.58 -18.51 -1.68
CA GLU A 201 3.48 -17.79 -1.04
C GLU A 201 2.52 -18.75 -0.35
N ARG A 202 2.11 -18.41 0.88
CA ARG A 202 1.05 -19.13 1.60
C ARG A 202 0.07 -18.15 2.21
N ILE A 203 -1.20 -18.50 2.13
CA ILE A 203 -2.31 -17.70 2.66
C ILE A 203 -3.06 -18.51 3.69
N LEU A 204 -3.19 -17.98 4.90
CA LEU A 204 -4.10 -18.49 5.92
C LEU A 204 -5.27 -17.52 6.03
N ARG A 205 -6.48 -18.06 6.06
CA ARG A 205 -7.71 -17.30 6.29
C ARG A 205 -8.43 -17.88 7.48
N GLY A 206 -8.88 -17.03 8.37
CA GLY A 206 -9.56 -17.42 9.58
C GLY A 206 -10.17 -16.22 10.28
N THR A 207 -10.20 -16.30 11.57
CA THR A 207 -10.71 -15.28 12.48
C THR A 207 -9.68 -14.95 13.55
N VAL A 208 -9.92 -13.87 14.30
CA VAL A 208 -9.09 -13.51 15.45
C VAL A 208 -8.98 -14.67 16.44
N GLY A 209 -10.05 -15.49 16.58
CA GLY A 209 -10.10 -16.63 17.48
C GLY A 209 -9.24 -17.83 17.06
N ASP A 210 -8.99 -18.03 15.75
CA ASP A 210 -8.35 -19.27 15.27
C ASP A 210 -7.06 -19.07 14.46
N ILE A 211 -6.79 -17.88 13.93
CA ILE A 211 -5.66 -17.63 13.01
C ILE A 211 -4.29 -17.90 13.66
N ALA A 212 -4.17 -17.73 14.99
CA ALA A 212 -2.94 -17.99 15.71
C ALA A 212 -2.58 -19.47 15.70
N ARG A 213 -3.55 -20.36 15.94
CA ARG A 213 -3.40 -21.81 15.87
C ARG A 213 -3.03 -22.25 14.46
N GLN A 214 -3.69 -21.71 13.42
CA GLN A 214 -3.36 -22.00 12.03
C GLN A 214 -1.93 -21.61 11.68
N ALA A 215 -1.44 -20.45 12.18
CA ALA A 215 -0.08 -19.98 11.95
C ALA A 215 0.97 -20.92 12.61
N GLU A 216 0.68 -21.40 13.81
CA GLU A 216 1.53 -22.37 14.53
C GLU A 216 1.59 -23.71 13.79
N GLU A 217 0.45 -24.27 13.41
CA GLU A 217 0.34 -25.52 12.64
C GLU A 217 1.07 -25.41 11.30
N ALA A 218 1.03 -24.25 10.64
CA ALA A 218 1.73 -23.98 9.39
C ALA A 218 3.23 -23.65 9.56
N GLY A 219 3.73 -23.49 10.80
CA GLY A 219 5.12 -23.14 11.09
C GLY A 219 5.53 -21.74 10.64
N LEU A 220 4.59 -20.79 10.61
CA LEU A 220 4.84 -19.43 10.14
C LEU A 220 5.34 -18.53 11.27
N GLY A 221 6.62 -18.14 11.22
CA GLY A 221 7.22 -17.28 12.26
C GLY A 221 7.81 -15.97 11.79
N ARG A 222 8.04 -15.80 10.48
CA ARG A 222 8.68 -14.61 9.87
C ARG A 222 8.15 -14.36 8.47
N GLN A 223 8.49 -13.20 7.91
CA GLN A 223 8.21 -12.82 6.50
C GLN A 223 6.72 -12.93 6.11
N ALA A 224 5.83 -12.64 7.04
CA ALA A 224 4.41 -12.62 6.79
C ALA A 224 3.77 -11.33 7.34
N LEU A 225 2.66 -10.95 6.74
CA LEU A 225 1.77 -9.92 7.24
C LEU A 225 0.57 -10.57 7.92
N VAL A 226 0.18 -10.02 9.07
CA VAL A 226 -1.08 -10.35 9.74
C VAL A 226 -2.06 -9.23 9.46
N ILE A 227 -3.22 -9.57 8.91
CA ILE A 227 -4.25 -8.61 8.51
C ILE A 227 -5.52 -8.95 9.27
N VAL A 228 -6.11 -7.96 9.93
CA VAL A 228 -7.29 -8.15 10.76
C VAL A 228 -8.33 -7.07 10.45
N GLY A 229 -9.57 -7.47 10.25
CA GLY A 229 -10.66 -6.54 10.11
C GLY A 229 -11.78 -7.03 9.20
N ARG A 230 -12.92 -6.37 9.33
CA ARG A 230 -14.17 -6.82 8.71
C ARG A 230 -14.16 -6.80 7.18
N ALA A 231 -13.35 -5.92 6.55
CA ALA A 231 -13.28 -5.86 5.10
C ALA A 231 -12.72 -7.15 4.45
N LEU A 232 -12.00 -8.01 5.20
CA LEU A 232 -11.55 -9.32 4.70
C LEU A 232 -12.69 -10.30 4.40
N GLY A 233 -13.84 -10.16 5.06
CA GLY A 233 -15.00 -11.04 4.90
C GLY A 233 -16.22 -10.35 4.30
N ALA A 234 -16.12 -9.08 3.97
CA ALA A 234 -17.27 -8.31 3.55
C ALA A 234 -17.52 -8.40 2.05
N ASN A 235 -18.73 -8.80 1.69
CA ASN A 235 -19.36 -8.32 0.48
C ASN A 235 -19.88 -6.92 0.81
N GLY A 236 -18.99 -5.90 0.76
CA GLY A 236 -19.35 -4.52 1.03
C GLY A 236 -20.49 -4.04 0.14
N THR A 237 -21.20 -3.03 0.56
CA THR A 237 -22.16 -2.35 -0.31
C THR A 237 -21.43 -1.79 -1.53
N ALA A 238 -22.07 -1.84 -2.69
CA ALA A 238 -21.51 -1.23 -3.89
C ALA A 238 -21.18 0.24 -3.63
N SER A 239 -20.02 0.68 -4.07
CA SER A 239 -19.66 2.10 -3.98
C SER A 239 -20.69 2.94 -4.72
N ARG A 240 -21.28 3.92 -4.04
CA ARG A 240 -22.23 4.88 -4.66
C ARG A 240 -21.62 5.61 -5.86
N LEU A 241 -20.30 5.61 -5.97
CA LEU A 241 -19.58 6.21 -7.10
C LEU A 241 -20.02 5.63 -8.47
N TYR A 242 -20.41 4.33 -8.46
CA TYR A 242 -20.88 3.63 -9.66
C TYR A 242 -22.39 3.55 -9.78
N ASP A 243 -23.13 4.10 -8.81
CA ASP A 243 -24.57 4.20 -8.85
C ASP A 243 -25.02 4.99 -10.10
N ALA A 244 -26.07 4.51 -10.76
CA ALA A 244 -26.63 5.17 -11.94
C ALA A 244 -27.03 6.62 -11.64
N ASP A 245 -27.43 6.88 -10.41
CA ASP A 245 -27.89 8.18 -9.92
C ASP A 245 -26.77 9.08 -9.37
N PHE A 246 -25.52 8.60 -9.30
CA PHE A 246 -24.40 9.39 -8.79
C PHE A 246 -23.83 10.30 -9.90
N SER A 247 -23.74 11.61 -9.63
CA SER A 247 -23.10 12.58 -10.51
C SER A 247 -21.79 13.09 -9.93
N HIS A 248 -20.78 13.25 -10.80
CA HIS A 248 -19.47 13.82 -10.46
C HIS A 248 -18.93 14.60 -11.66
N GLY A 249 -17.77 15.25 -11.55
CA GLY A 249 -17.21 16.15 -12.57
C GLY A 249 -17.09 15.59 -14.00
N TYR A 250 -17.10 14.26 -14.16
CA TYR A 250 -17.03 13.57 -15.45
C TYR A 250 -18.31 12.82 -15.82
N ARG A 251 -19.28 12.71 -14.90
CA ARG A 251 -20.53 11.99 -15.08
C ARG A 251 -21.67 12.77 -14.44
N ASN A 252 -22.59 13.25 -15.25
CA ASN A 252 -23.73 14.00 -14.79
C ASN A 252 -24.97 13.10 -14.65
N ARG A 253 -25.67 13.26 -13.55
CA ARG A 253 -27.03 12.73 -13.39
C ARG A 253 -27.98 13.57 -14.24
N LEU A 254 -28.80 12.91 -15.03
CA LEU A 254 -29.99 13.51 -15.62
C LEU A 254 -31.12 13.39 -14.59
N VAL A 255 -31.47 14.48 -13.95
CA VAL A 255 -32.66 14.53 -13.08
C VAL A 255 -33.84 14.86 -13.94
N SER A 256 -34.82 13.96 -14.04
CA SER A 256 -36.14 14.25 -14.64
C SER A 256 -37.11 14.56 -13.49
N GLU A 257 -37.60 15.76 -13.43
CA GLU A 257 -38.75 16.12 -12.61
C GLU A 257 -39.98 16.20 -13.47
N ASN A 258 -41.05 15.49 -13.11
CA ASN A 258 -42.35 15.64 -13.76
C ASN A 258 -43.06 16.85 -13.15
N PHE A 259 -43.13 17.93 -13.91
CA PHE A 259 -43.93 19.11 -13.60
C PHE A 259 -45.13 19.14 -14.53
N ASP A 260 -46.33 18.96 -14.01
CA ASP A 260 -47.61 19.06 -14.76
C ASP A 260 -47.62 18.40 -16.14
N GLY A 261 -47.11 17.18 -16.25
CA GLY A 261 -46.98 16.46 -17.52
C GLY A 261 -45.85 16.95 -18.44
N ARG A 262 -44.94 17.79 -17.92
CA ARG A 262 -43.72 18.24 -18.61
C ARG A 262 -42.52 17.62 -17.92
N CYS A 263 -41.55 17.16 -18.73
CA CYS A 263 -40.30 16.63 -18.20
C CYS A 263 -39.24 17.75 -18.26
N ALA A 264 -38.62 18.07 -17.11
CA ALA A 264 -37.46 18.97 -17.04
C ALA A 264 -36.19 18.15 -16.94
N LEU A 265 -35.23 18.38 -17.83
CA LEU A 265 -33.92 17.76 -17.82
C LEU A 265 -32.90 18.81 -17.40
N TYR A 266 -32.21 18.57 -16.28
CA TYR A 266 -31.15 19.44 -15.79
C TYR A 266 -29.79 18.91 -16.21
N ALA A 267 -28.97 19.75 -16.82
CA ALA A 267 -27.60 19.42 -17.19
C ALA A 267 -26.62 20.45 -16.60
N PHE A 268 -25.62 20.00 -15.89
CA PHE A 268 -24.64 20.85 -15.18
C PHE A 268 -23.34 21.08 -15.95
N THR A 269 -23.19 20.47 -17.13
CA THR A 269 -22.04 20.67 -18.03
C THR A 269 -22.47 20.74 -19.47
N ASP A 270 -21.65 21.33 -20.36
CA ASP A 270 -21.90 21.42 -21.80
C ASP A 270 -22.11 20.04 -22.45
N LYS A 271 -21.40 19.02 -21.96
CA LYS A 271 -21.54 17.64 -22.43
C LYS A 271 -22.87 17.01 -22.00
N GLY A 272 -23.30 17.29 -20.77
CA GLY A 272 -24.62 16.92 -20.26
C GLY A 272 -25.75 17.64 -21.00
N LEU A 273 -25.54 18.90 -21.37
CA LEU A 273 -26.49 19.69 -22.13
C LEU A 273 -26.71 19.09 -23.52
N THR A 274 -25.65 18.67 -24.20
CA THR A 274 -25.73 17.98 -25.50
C THR A 274 -26.52 16.67 -25.38
N ARG A 275 -26.25 15.90 -24.37
CA ARG A 275 -26.95 14.63 -24.11
C ARG A 275 -28.42 14.82 -23.74
N ALA A 276 -28.73 15.85 -22.96
CA ALA A 276 -30.12 16.22 -22.63
C ALA A 276 -30.91 16.63 -23.87
N ARG A 277 -30.29 17.36 -24.81
CA ARG A 277 -30.90 17.71 -26.12
C ARG A 277 -31.19 16.48 -26.96
N GLU A 278 -30.26 15.55 -27.07
CA GLU A 278 -30.43 14.29 -27.81
C GLU A 278 -31.62 13.49 -27.26
N ILE A 279 -31.72 13.37 -25.93
CA ILE A 279 -32.81 12.65 -25.27
C ILE A 279 -34.13 13.35 -25.45
N ALA A 280 -34.20 14.68 -25.30
CA ALA A 280 -35.41 15.45 -25.50
C ALA A 280 -35.89 15.36 -26.95
N ALA A 281 -35.00 15.44 -27.93
CA ALA A 281 -35.30 15.26 -29.33
C ALA A 281 -35.84 13.85 -29.64
N GLY A 282 -35.22 12.79 -29.04
CA GLY A 282 -35.67 11.41 -29.22
C GLY A 282 -37.03 11.11 -28.58
N LEU A 283 -37.46 11.91 -27.60
CA LEU A 283 -38.75 11.80 -26.93
C LEU A 283 -39.80 12.75 -27.49
N GLY A 284 -39.46 13.57 -28.48
CA GLY A 284 -40.40 14.57 -29.07
C GLY A 284 -40.83 15.68 -28.10
N LEU A 285 -40.02 15.96 -27.06
CA LEU A 285 -40.36 16.94 -26.04
C LEU A 285 -39.89 18.35 -26.41
N PRO A 286 -40.70 19.40 -26.18
CA PRO A 286 -40.27 20.80 -26.37
C PRO A 286 -39.18 21.12 -25.33
N THR A 287 -38.02 21.57 -25.81
CA THR A 287 -36.84 21.80 -24.97
C THR A 287 -36.74 23.28 -24.59
N VAL A 288 -36.90 23.61 -23.32
CA VAL A 288 -36.51 24.92 -22.76
C VAL A 288 -35.21 24.70 -21.97
N LEU A 289 -34.12 25.29 -22.43
CA LEU A 289 -32.80 25.12 -21.81
C LEU A 289 -32.46 26.33 -20.93
N HIS A 290 -32.40 26.12 -19.63
CA HIS A 290 -31.79 27.06 -18.71
C HIS A 290 -30.36 26.62 -18.39
N SER A 291 -29.36 27.38 -18.80
CA SER A 291 -27.98 27.19 -18.29
C SER A 291 -27.82 27.96 -16.98
N THR A 292 -27.80 27.27 -15.87
CA THR A 292 -27.27 27.86 -14.65
C THR A 292 -25.77 27.55 -14.61
N ARG A 293 -24.92 28.51 -15.01
CA ARG A 293 -23.51 28.46 -14.55
C ARG A 293 -23.53 28.63 -13.04
N PRO A 294 -22.88 27.74 -12.25
CA PRO A 294 -22.60 28.06 -10.87
C PRO A 294 -21.78 29.35 -10.89
N SER A 295 -22.24 30.39 -10.22
CA SER A 295 -21.42 31.55 -9.88
C SER A 295 -20.20 31.03 -9.16
N ASN A 296 -19.00 31.40 -9.65
CA ASN A 296 -17.74 31.17 -8.96
C ASN A 296 -17.88 31.58 -7.50
N ALA A 297 -17.94 30.60 -6.61
CA ALA A 297 -17.63 30.83 -5.21
C ALA A 297 -16.10 30.76 -5.12
N GLU A 298 -15.46 31.92 -5.15
CA GLU A 298 -14.13 32.14 -4.62
C GLU A 298 -14.15 31.80 -3.12
N GLY A 299 -13.20 30.96 -2.68
CA GLY A 299 -12.99 30.59 -1.29
C GLY A 299 -12.01 29.43 -1.19
#